data_b4593cce9be779ed31e0b081732ff58c
#
_entry.id   b4593cce9be779ed31e0b081732ff58c
#
_cell.length_a   1.000
_cell.length_b   1.000
_cell.length_c   1.000
_cell.angle_alpha   90.00
_cell.angle_beta   90.00
_cell.angle_gamma   90.00
#
_symmetry.space_group_name_H-M   'P 1'
#
loop_
_entity.id
_entity.type
_entity.pdbx_description
1 polymer ?
#
loop_
_entity_poly.entity_id
_entity_poly.type
_entity_poly.pdbx_seq_one_letter_code
_entity_poly.pdbx_strand_id
1 'polypeptide(L)'
;MGYEVTTYRIDGEYNDSRHPESVEFTSNLIEDLKRRDFTINAMAYNEREGLVDAFDGINDINNKIIRCVGEPEERFGEDALRILRAVRFSAQLGFDIDEKTMEAIKKLAPTLENISAERIKTELEKLIISKNPYKLITAYNAGITKVILPEFDAMMECEQNTPYHMYNVGEHTIKVMENVSADKLMRWTALFHDVAKPLVKTTDANGRNHFKGHALEGSKLAPQIMRRLKMDNKTIKTASRLIECHDDRPASKGFNPEAIRRSVHKIGKDIYHNYLELVYADFMGKSKYGKDEGYDAYVYACKQYEYIMENNICTSTKELAITGKDLIALGCPLGEKIGRALDELLEIVLKEPEKNTKDKLYVEAEKIIKSL
;
A
#
# COMPACT_ATOMS: atom_id res chain seq x y z
N MET A 1 -19.07 -11.69 -19.99
CA MET A 1 -18.03 -12.64 -19.61
C MET A 1 -17.15 -12.81 -20.84
N GLY A 2 -15.86 -12.52 -20.77
CA GLY A 2 -14.92 -12.72 -21.89
C GLY A 2 -14.21 -14.07 -21.73
N TYR A 3 -14.00 -14.76 -22.84
CA TYR A 3 -13.21 -15.98 -22.88
C TYR A 3 -11.91 -15.68 -23.62
N GLU A 4 -10.78 -16.09 -23.04
CA GLU A 4 -9.50 -16.06 -23.74
C GLU A 4 -9.34 -17.33 -24.56
N VAL A 5 -9.09 -17.19 -25.86
CA VAL A 5 -8.88 -18.31 -26.78
C VAL A 5 -7.43 -18.27 -27.26
N THR A 6 -6.70 -19.36 -27.05
CA THR A 6 -5.30 -19.46 -27.47
C THR A 6 -5.09 -20.81 -28.21
N THR A 7 -4.07 -20.84 -29.07
CA THR A 7 -3.58 -22.06 -29.70
C THR A 7 -2.54 -22.74 -28.83
N TYR A 8 -2.44 -24.05 -28.86
CA TYR A 8 -1.34 -24.77 -28.20
C TYR A 8 -0.03 -24.44 -28.91
N ARG A 9 1.04 -24.30 -28.14
CA ARG A 9 2.35 -23.95 -28.65
C ARG A 9 3.49 -24.58 -27.85
N ILE A 10 4.61 -24.72 -28.53
CA ILE A 10 5.91 -25.03 -27.95
C ILE A 10 6.73 -23.75 -28.02
N ASP A 11 7.30 -23.33 -26.91
CA ASP A 11 8.19 -22.19 -26.85
C ASP A 11 9.63 -22.67 -27.13
N GLY A 12 10.37 -21.96 -28.00
CA GLY A 12 11.78 -22.22 -28.27
C GLY A 12 12.68 -21.70 -27.16
N GLU A 13 13.99 -21.57 -27.43
CA GLU A 13 14.95 -21.05 -26.45
C GLU A 13 14.63 -19.60 -26.04
N TYR A 14 15.01 -19.25 -24.80
CA TYR A 14 14.79 -17.92 -24.22
C TYR A 14 16.13 -17.24 -24.01
N ASN A 15 16.41 -16.12 -24.71
CA ASN A 15 17.67 -15.38 -24.56
C ASN A 15 17.56 -14.17 -23.66
N ASP A 16 16.33 -13.62 -23.48
CA ASP A 16 16.10 -12.40 -22.71
C ASP A 16 15.34 -12.64 -21.39
N SER A 17 15.22 -13.90 -20.94
CA SER A 17 14.45 -14.33 -19.76
C SER A 17 12.97 -13.91 -19.82
N ARG A 18 12.40 -13.76 -21.04
CA ARG A 18 11.01 -13.36 -21.24
C ARG A 18 10.34 -13.88 -22.49
N HIS A 19 11.01 -13.75 -23.62
CA HIS A 19 10.42 -14.09 -24.91
C HIS A 19 11.16 -15.30 -25.52
N PRO A 20 10.43 -16.33 -25.95
CA PRO A 20 11.06 -17.39 -26.72
C PRO A 20 11.48 -16.82 -28.09
N GLU A 21 12.65 -17.23 -28.58
CA GLU A 21 13.13 -16.85 -29.93
C GLU A 21 12.19 -17.29 -31.04
N SER A 22 11.53 -18.41 -30.81
CA SER A 22 10.55 -18.96 -31.75
C SER A 22 9.35 -19.55 -30.99
N VAL A 23 8.22 -19.55 -31.65
CA VAL A 23 6.99 -20.19 -31.18
C VAL A 23 6.51 -21.14 -32.30
N GLU A 24 6.38 -22.38 -31.96
CA GLU A 24 5.82 -23.40 -32.85
C GLU A 24 4.41 -23.80 -32.39
N PHE A 25 3.43 -23.74 -33.25
CA PHE A 25 2.09 -24.20 -32.92
C PHE A 25 2.01 -25.72 -33.00
N THR A 26 1.35 -26.33 -32.02
CA THR A 26 1.21 -27.78 -31.92
C THR A 26 -0.24 -28.17 -31.68
N SER A 27 -0.59 -29.40 -32.04
CA SER A 27 -1.84 -30.04 -31.62
C SER A 27 -1.68 -30.85 -30.32
N ASN A 28 -0.46 -30.93 -29.79
CA ASN A 28 -0.18 -31.70 -28.58
C ASN A 28 -0.44 -30.87 -27.32
N LEU A 29 -1.52 -31.18 -26.61
CA LEU A 29 -1.88 -30.50 -25.34
C LEU A 29 -0.77 -30.64 -24.29
N ILE A 30 -0.11 -31.79 -24.18
CA ILE A 30 0.91 -32.02 -23.14
C ILE A 30 2.10 -31.09 -23.32
N GLU A 31 2.52 -30.83 -24.56
CA GLU A 31 3.60 -29.87 -24.81
C GLU A 31 3.21 -28.41 -24.41
N ASP A 32 1.94 -28.01 -24.64
CA ASP A 32 1.46 -26.70 -24.15
C ASP A 32 1.40 -26.66 -22.63
N LEU A 33 0.96 -27.72 -21.96
CA LEU A 33 0.94 -27.76 -20.49
C LEU A 33 2.35 -27.79 -19.90
N LYS A 34 3.32 -28.45 -20.54
CA LYS A 34 4.71 -28.57 -20.09
C LYS A 34 5.43 -27.21 -19.97
N ARG A 35 5.11 -26.24 -20.83
CA ARG A 35 5.73 -24.89 -20.79
C ARG A 35 5.15 -23.97 -19.71
N ARG A 36 4.10 -24.39 -19.01
CA ARG A 36 3.45 -23.58 -17.96
C ARG A 36 4.33 -23.46 -16.72
N ASP A 37 3.97 -22.54 -15.84
CA ASP A 37 4.76 -22.21 -14.64
C ASP A 37 4.63 -23.26 -13.53
N PHE A 38 3.40 -23.59 -13.13
CA PHE A 38 3.14 -24.46 -11.99
C PHE A 38 2.16 -25.56 -12.32
N THR A 39 2.31 -26.71 -11.64
CA THR A 39 1.48 -27.92 -11.83
C THR A 39 -0.01 -27.60 -11.70
N ILE A 40 -0.38 -26.78 -10.70
CA ILE A 40 -1.76 -26.35 -10.45
C ILE A 40 -2.37 -25.53 -11.61
N ASN A 41 -1.55 -25.00 -12.51
CA ASN A 41 -1.95 -24.27 -13.71
C ASN A 41 -1.73 -25.06 -14.99
N ALA A 42 -1.19 -26.29 -14.89
CA ALA A 42 -0.82 -27.13 -16.03
C ALA A 42 -1.81 -28.31 -16.23
N MET A 43 -3.08 -27.99 -16.12
CA MET A 43 -4.19 -28.91 -16.32
C MET A 43 -5.14 -28.38 -17.40
N ALA A 44 -5.86 -29.27 -18.06
CA ALA A 44 -6.89 -28.90 -19.01
C ALA A 44 -8.13 -29.82 -18.84
N TYR A 45 -9.29 -29.26 -19.19
CA TYR A 45 -10.54 -29.99 -19.13
C TYR A 45 -11.33 -29.79 -20.42
N ASN A 46 -11.90 -30.90 -20.94
CA ASN A 46 -12.97 -30.81 -21.91
C ASN A 46 -14.03 -31.90 -21.63
N GLU A 47 -15.22 -31.74 -22.18
CA GLU A 47 -16.35 -32.64 -21.88
C GLU A 47 -16.17 -34.07 -22.43
N ARG A 48 -15.31 -34.27 -23.46
CA ARG A 48 -15.14 -35.59 -24.12
C ARG A 48 -14.09 -36.43 -23.41
N GLU A 49 -12.98 -35.82 -23.03
CA GLU A 49 -11.81 -36.50 -22.47
C GLU A 49 -11.73 -36.34 -20.94
N GLY A 50 -12.56 -35.44 -20.38
CA GLY A 50 -12.52 -35.12 -18.98
C GLY A 50 -11.32 -34.22 -18.61
N LEU A 51 -10.79 -34.44 -17.44
CA LEU A 51 -9.64 -33.69 -16.91
C LEU A 51 -8.33 -34.38 -17.35
N VAL A 52 -7.43 -33.58 -17.93
CA VAL A 52 -6.06 -33.98 -18.25
C VAL A 52 -5.11 -33.31 -17.26
N ASP A 53 -4.49 -34.11 -16.41
CA ASP A 53 -3.51 -33.69 -15.40
C ASP A 53 -2.23 -34.51 -15.58
N ALA A 54 -1.35 -34.03 -16.44
CA ALA A 54 -0.09 -34.72 -16.79
C ALA A 54 1.04 -34.46 -15.79
N PHE A 55 0.87 -33.51 -14.89
CA PHE A 55 1.91 -33.03 -13.98
C PHE A 55 1.50 -33.10 -12.51
N ASP A 56 0.47 -33.89 -12.19
CA ASP A 56 0.00 -34.13 -10.82
C ASP A 56 -0.52 -32.88 -10.10
N GLY A 57 -1.09 -31.94 -10.84
CA GLY A 57 -1.59 -30.66 -10.33
C GLY A 57 -2.74 -30.80 -9.32
N ILE A 58 -3.63 -31.80 -9.47
CA ILE A 58 -4.69 -32.11 -8.51
C ILE A 58 -4.11 -32.50 -7.16
N ASN A 59 -3.10 -33.33 -7.14
CA ASN A 59 -2.44 -33.76 -5.92
C ASN A 59 -1.78 -32.55 -5.22
N ASP A 60 -1.13 -31.66 -5.97
CA ASP A 60 -0.55 -30.43 -5.43
C ASP A 60 -1.63 -29.46 -4.90
N ILE A 61 -2.80 -29.36 -5.57
CA ILE A 61 -3.95 -28.59 -5.04
C ILE A 61 -4.42 -29.18 -3.71
N ASN A 62 -4.61 -30.50 -3.63
CA ASN A 62 -5.08 -31.18 -2.43
C ASN A 62 -4.09 -31.03 -1.25
N ASN A 63 -2.79 -31.06 -1.54
CA ASN A 63 -1.72 -30.88 -0.57
C ASN A 63 -1.37 -29.40 -0.31
N LYS A 64 -2.01 -28.47 -1.03
CA LYS A 64 -1.76 -27.02 -0.93
C LYS A 64 -0.30 -26.66 -1.23
N ILE A 65 0.23 -27.14 -2.32
CA ILE A 65 1.62 -26.95 -2.76
C ILE A 65 1.68 -26.18 -4.07
N ILE A 66 2.60 -25.23 -4.17
CA ILE A 66 3.01 -24.56 -5.42
C ILE A 66 4.31 -25.23 -5.89
N ARG A 67 4.20 -26.01 -6.96
CA ARG A 67 5.32 -26.73 -7.56
C ARG A 67 5.50 -26.32 -9.01
N CYS A 68 6.74 -26.09 -9.45
CA CYS A 68 7.05 -25.88 -10.87
C CYS A 68 6.75 -27.11 -11.71
N VAL A 69 6.35 -26.90 -12.95
CA VAL A 69 6.29 -27.94 -13.97
C VAL A 69 7.71 -28.28 -14.42
N GLY A 70 8.11 -29.52 -14.33
CA GLY A 70 9.46 -29.98 -14.70
C GLY A 70 10.55 -29.47 -13.76
N GLU A 71 11.70 -29.09 -14.33
CA GLU A 71 12.84 -28.63 -13.54
C GLU A 71 12.70 -27.12 -13.23
N PRO A 72 12.66 -26.71 -11.94
CA PRO A 72 12.42 -25.32 -11.56
C PRO A 72 13.46 -24.34 -12.09
N GLU A 73 14.76 -24.72 -12.11
CA GLU A 73 15.82 -23.85 -12.60
C GLU A 73 15.64 -23.52 -14.09
N GLU A 74 15.22 -24.47 -14.90
CA GLU A 74 14.91 -24.26 -16.32
C GLU A 74 13.73 -23.32 -16.47
N ARG A 75 12.64 -23.57 -15.72
CA ARG A 75 11.41 -22.74 -15.79
C ARG A 75 11.64 -21.29 -15.37
N PHE A 76 12.45 -21.06 -14.36
CA PHE A 76 12.81 -19.70 -13.92
C PHE A 76 13.85 -19.03 -14.83
N GLY A 77 14.70 -19.83 -15.47
CA GLY A 77 15.60 -19.32 -16.50
C GLY A 77 14.87 -18.78 -17.74
N GLU A 78 13.76 -19.42 -18.14
CA GLU A 78 12.93 -18.96 -19.25
C GLU A 78 12.22 -17.62 -18.96
N ASP A 79 11.60 -17.47 -17.80
CA ASP A 79 10.95 -16.23 -17.34
C ASP A 79 11.13 -16.07 -15.84
N ALA A 80 12.07 -15.23 -15.46
CA ALA A 80 12.37 -14.95 -14.05
C ALA A 80 11.16 -14.40 -13.27
N LEU A 81 10.16 -13.81 -13.92
CA LEU A 81 8.93 -13.38 -13.24
C LEU A 81 8.19 -14.54 -12.59
N ARG A 82 8.37 -15.79 -13.07
CA ARG A 82 7.78 -16.98 -12.44
C ARG A 82 8.21 -17.14 -10.98
N ILE A 83 9.40 -16.65 -10.61
CA ILE A 83 9.89 -16.58 -9.23
C ILE A 83 8.91 -15.77 -8.35
N LEU A 84 8.58 -14.56 -8.76
CA LEU A 84 7.64 -13.71 -8.02
C LEU A 84 6.21 -14.26 -8.09
N ARG A 85 5.84 -14.88 -9.20
CA ARG A 85 4.54 -15.56 -9.37
C ARG A 85 4.35 -16.71 -8.39
N ALA A 86 5.41 -17.50 -8.08
CA ALA A 86 5.34 -18.56 -7.07
C ALA A 86 4.91 -18.02 -5.71
N VAL A 87 5.57 -16.96 -5.23
CA VAL A 87 5.23 -16.33 -3.96
C VAL A 87 3.84 -15.67 -4.00
N ARG A 88 3.48 -15.05 -5.12
CA ARG A 88 2.14 -14.49 -5.30
C ARG A 88 1.05 -15.55 -5.25
N PHE A 89 1.21 -16.70 -5.92
CA PHE A 89 0.24 -17.78 -5.83
C PHE A 89 0.17 -18.38 -4.42
N SER A 90 1.33 -18.54 -3.75
CA SER A 90 1.38 -18.94 -2.35
C SER A 90 0.56 -17.98 -1.48
N ALA A 91 0.66 -16.67 -1.71
CA ALA A 91 -0.10 -15.66 -0.98
C ALA A 91 -1.61 -15.69 -1.30
N GLN A 92 -1.98 -15.84 -2.56
CA GLN A 92 -3.38 -15.84 -2.98
C GLN A 92 -4.15 -17.09 -2.54
N LEU A 93 -3.52 -18.25 -2.63
CA LEU A 93 -4.13 -19.55 -2.33
C LEU A 93 -3.91 -20.02 -0.89
N GLY A 94 -2.93 -19.44 -0.18
CA GLY A 94 -2.50 -19.92 1.14
C GLY A 94 -1.74 -21.26 1.04
N PHE A 95 -1.10 -21.53 -0.07
CA PHE A 95 -0.35 -22.76 -0.33
C PHE A 95 1.14 -22.55 0.03
N ASP A 96 1.82 -23.62 0.38
CA ASP A 96 3.26 -23.60 0.58
C ASP A 96 4.00 -23.86 -0.75
N ILE A 97 5.24 -23.41 -0.84
CA ILE A 97 6.06 -23.63 -2.04
C ILE A 97 6.87 -24.92 -1.83
N ASP A 98 6.87 -25.79 -2.84
CA ASP A 98 7.68 -27.01 -2.86
C ASP A 98 9.16 -26.73 -2.62
N GLU A 99 9.85 -27.62 -1.93
CA GLU A 99 11.25 -27.43 -1.49
C GLU A 99 12.22 -27.18 -2.66
N LYS A 100 12.18 -28.02 -3.69
CA LYS A 100 13.01 -27.85 -4.90
C LYS A 100 12.69 -26.54 -5.64
N THR A 101 11.41 -26.20 -5.70
CA THR A 101 10.96 -24.94 -6.29
C THR A 101 11.49 -23.76 -5.49
N MET A 102 11.49 -23.83 -4.14
CA MET A 102 12.02 -22.79 -3.27
C MET A 102 13.56 -22.67 -3.36
N GLU A 103 14.27 -23.78 -3.50
CA GLU A 103 15.74 -23.75 -3.70
C GLU A 103 16.10 -23.04 -5.01
N ALA A 104 15.40 -23.34 -6.09
CA ALA A 104 15.60 -22.66 -7.37
C ALA A 104 15.23 -21.15 -7.28
N ILE A 105 14.15 -20.79 -6.55
CA ILE A 105 13.79 -19.40 -6.29
C ILE A 105 14.96 -18.67 -5.63
N LYS A 106 15.51 -19.21 -4.53
CA LYS A 106 16.64 -18.59 -3.81
C LYS A 106 17.86 -18.40 -4.70
N LYS A 107 18.18 -19.42 -5.53
CA LYS A 107 19.32 -19.39 -6.43
C LYS A 107 19.16 -18.34 -7.54
N LEU A 108 17.95 -18.21 -8.10
CA LEU A 108 17.68 -17.40 -9.28
C LEU A 108 16.98 -16.07 -8.96
N ALA A 109 16.69 -15.73 -7.68
CA ALA A 109 16.12 -14.44 -7.29
C ALA A 109 16.88 -13.22 -7.90
N PRO A 110 18.22 -13.21 -8.01
CA PRO A 110 18.94 -12.08 -8.63
C PRO A 110 18.54 -11.81 -10.08
N THR A 111 18.06 -12.79 -10.83
CA THR A 111 17.66 -12.61 -12.24
C THR A 111 16.41 -11.73 -12.39
N LEU A 112 15.68 -11.46 -11.31
CA LEU A 112 14.57 -10.51 -11.30
C LEU A 112 14.97 -9.08 -11.68
N GLU A 113 16.27 -8.73 -11.62
CA GLU A 113 16.78 -7.44 -12.09
C GLU A 113 16.52 -7.20 -13.58
N ASN A 114 16.37 -8.27 -14.38
CA ASN A 114 16.09 -8.21 -15.81
C ASN A 114 14.59 -8.02 -16.12
N ILE A 115 13.72 -8.05 -15.10
CA ILE A 115 12.27 -7.95 -15.30
C ILE A 115 11.81 -6.50 -15.18
N SER A 116 10.95 -6.06 -16.09
CA SER A 116 10.43 -4.69 -16.07
C SER A 116 9.65 -4.37 -14.78
N ALA A 117 9.79 -3.14 -14.31
CA ALA A 117 9.15 -2.67 -13.07
C ALA A 117 7.62 -2.82 -13.09
N GLU A 118 6.99 -2.68 -14.26
CA GLU A 118 5.55 -2.85 -14.46
C GLU A 118 5.10 -4.29 -14.20
N ARG A 119 5.90 -5.28 -14.67
CA ARG A 119 5.61 -6.69 -14.43
C ARG A 119 5.81 -7.04 -12.95
N ILE A 120 6.91 -6.60 -12.36
CA ILE A 120 7.20 -6.76 -10.91
C ILE A 120 6.06 -6.15 -10.09
N LYS A 121 5.70 -4.90 -10.36
CA LYS A 121 4.61 -4.20 -9.65
C LYS A 121 3.30 -4.97 -9.74
N THR A 122 2.98 -5.53 -10.90
CA THR A 122 1.71 -6.25 -11.11
C THR A 122 1.63 -7.51 -10.24
N GLU A 123 2.69 -8.28 -10.13
CA GLU A 123 2.72 -9.48 -9.30
C GLU A 123 2.82 -9.13 -7.80
N LEU A 124 3.64 -8.13 -7.44
CA LEU A 124 3.75 -7.65 -6.06
C LEU A 124 2.43 -7.06 -5.54
N GLU A 125 1.71 -6.29 -6.36
CA GLU A 125 0.38 -5.76 -6.02
C GLU A 125 -0.61 -6.88 -5.73
N LYS A 126 -0.68 -7.90 -6.58
CA LYS A 126 -1.52 -9.09 -6.35
C LYS A 126 -1.13 -9.87 -5.09
N LEU A 127 0.16 -9.88 -4.74
CA LEU A 127 0.64 -10.51 -3.51
C LEU A 127 0.13 -9.73 -2.28
N ILE A 128 0.39 -8.43 -2.23
CA ILE A 128 0.06 -7.63 -1.03
C ILE A 128 -1.44 -7.45 -0.81
N ILE A 129 -2.27 -7.43 -1.88
CA ILE A 129 -3.74 -7.37 -1.76
C ILE A 129 -4.38 -8.75 -1.53
N SER A 130 -3.61 -9.82 -1.51
CA SER A 130 -4.12 -11.16 -1.20
C SER A 130 -4.59 -11.26 0.26
N LYS A 131 -5.19 -12.41 0.59
CA LYS A 131 -5.57 -12.74 1.98
C LYS A 131 -4.38 -13.00 2.88
N ASN A 132 -3.20 -13.27 2.32
CA ASN A 132 -2.01 -13.66 3.05
C ASN A 132 -0.81 -12.74 2.71
N PRO A 133 -0.90 -11.40 2.95
CA PRO A 133 0.17 -10.46 2.62
C PRO A 133 1.48 -10.77 3.39
N TYR A 134 1.40 -11.52 4.49
CA TYR A 134 2.55 -11.99 5.27
C TYR A 134 3.51 -12.88 4.46
N LYS A 135 3.06 -13.46 3.33
CA LYS A 135 3.93 -14.19 2.39
C LYS A 135 5.00 -13.28 1.73
N LEU A 136 4.93 -11.96 1.93
CA LEU A 136 6.04 -11.06 1.60
C LEU A 136 7.30 -11.41 2.41
N ILE A 137 7.16 -11.97 3.63
CA ILE A 137 8.29 -12.53 4.40
C ILE A 137 8.92 -13.71 3.66
N THR A 138 8.14 -14.51 2.96
CA THR A 138 8.69 -15.59 2.11
C THR A 138 9.55 -15.01 0.98
N ALA A 139 9.12 -13.91 0.36
CA ALA A 139 9.92 -13.20 -0.64
C ALA A 139 11.23 -12.64 -0.05
N TYR A 140 11.18 -12.09 1.16
CA TYR A 140 12.36 -11.63 1.90
C TYR A 140 13.34 -12.78 2.17
N ASN A 141 12.88 -13.87 2.77
CA ASN A 141 13.69 -15.03 3.09
C ASN A 141 14.29 -15.73 1.86
N ALA A 142 13.69 -15.53 0.70
CA ALA A 142 14.19 -16.05 -0.58
C ALA A 142 15.10 -15.06 -1.32
N GLY A 143 15.36 -13.87 -0.78
CA GLY A 143 16.20 -12.83 -1.40
C GLY A 143 15.54 -12.08 -2.56
N ILE A 144 14.26 -12.28 -2.78
CA ILE A 144 13.48 -11.60 -3.83
C ILE A 144 13.40 -10.10 -3.55
N THR A 145 13.03 -9.71 -2.31
CA THR A 145 12.85 -8.31 -1.93
C THR A 145 14.12 -7.51 -2.06
N LYS A 146 15.28 -8.12 -1.81
CA LYS A 146 16.58 -7.49 -1.98
C LYS A 146 16.79 -6.92 -3.39
N VAL A 147 16.18 -7.54 -4.40
CA VAL A 147 16.25 -7.10 -5.80
C VAL A 147 15.15 -6.10 -6.14
N ILE A 148 13.91 -6.41 -5.77
CA ILE A 148 12.74 -5.63 -6.24
C ILE A 148 12.30 -4.52 -5.28
N LEU A 149 12.61 -4.66 -3.99
CA LEU A 149 12.16 -3.76 -2.91
C LEU A 149 13.16 -3.75 -1.74
N PRO A 150 14.43 -3.34 -1.94
CA PRO A 150 15.48 -3.38 -0.91
C PRO A 150 15.15 -2.55 0.33
N GLU A 151 14.24 -1.59 0.21
CA GLU A 151 13.74 -0.81 1.34
C GLU A 151 13.00 -1.70 2.35
N PHE A 152 12.32 -2.76 1.88
CA PHE A 152 11.67 -3.72 2.78
C PHE A 152 12.71 -4.55 3.55
N ASP A 153 13.82 -4.91 2.92
CA ASP A 153 14.93 -5.58 3.61
C ASP A 153 15.49 -4.70 4.74
N ALA A 154 15.72 -3.41 4.47
CA ALA A 154 16.14 -2.46 5.49
C ALA A 154 15.13 -2.33 6.65
N MET A 155 13.82 -2.45 6.36
CA MET A 155 12.78 -2.47 7.40
C MET A 155 12.83 -3.76 8.22
N MET A 156 13.06 -4.92 7.59
CA MET A 156 13.19 -6.23 8.28
C MET A 156 14.42 -6.28 9.20
N GLU A 157 15.49 -5.57 8.86
CA GLU A 157 16.71 -5.47 9.66
C GLU A 157 16.65 -4.37 10.74
N CYS A 158 15.57 -3.57 10.77
CA CYS A 158 15.43 -2.44 11.67
C CYS A 158 14.67 -2.80 12.94
N GLU A 159 15.40 -3.11 14.01
CA GLU A 159 14.84 -3.34 15.34
C GLU A 159 14.25 -2.07 15.96
N GLN A 160 13.12 -2.24 16.67
CA GLN A 160 12.37 -1.18 17.33
C GLN A 160 12.45 -1.26 18.86
N ASN A 161 13.60 -1.35 19.47
CA ASN A 161 13.75 -1.51 20.92
C ASN A 161 13.02 -0.43 21.73
N THR A 162 11.68 -0.55 21.82
CA THR A 162 10.76 0.32 22.55
C THR A 162 9.64 -0.50 23.20
N PRO A 163 9.03 -0.04 24.30
CA PRO A 163 7.89 -0.75 24.92
C PRO A 163 6.64 -0.81 24.03
N TYR A 164 6.54 0.05 23.02
CA TYR A 164 5.37 0.15 22.14
C TYR A 164 5.36 -0.92 21.04
N HIS A 165 6.51 -1.47 20.68
CA HIS A 165 6.68 -2.41 19.57
C HIS A 165 7.28 -3.74 20.05
N MET A 166 6.75 -4.84 19.55
CA MET A 166 7.24 -6.19 19.79
C MET A 166 7.85 -6.85 18.55
N TYR A 167 7.83 -6.15 17.43
CA TYR A 167 8.31 -6.57 16.12
C TYR A 167 9.39 -5.62 15.61
N ASN A 168 10.25 -6.06 14.70
CA ASN A 168 11.03 -5.15 13.87
C ASN A 168 10.12 -4.33 12.95
N VAL A 169 10.65 -3.34 12.22
CA VAL A 169 9.82 -2.45 11.37
C VAL A 169 9.12 -3.23 10.26
N GLY A 170 9.79 -4.21 9.63
CA GLY A 170 9.22 -5.01 8.55
C GLY A 170 8.09 -5.92 9.03
N GLU A 171 8.29 -6.66 10.13
CA GLU A 171 7.25 -7.51 10.73
C GLU A 171 6.04 -6.69 11.19
N HIS A 172 6.29 -5.52 11.82
CA HIS A 172 5.23 -4.58 12.17
C HIS A 172 4.44 -4.16 10.92
N THR A 173 5.13 -3.79 9.84
CA THR A 173 4.51 -3.41 8.57
C THR A 173 3.63 -4.52 8.00
N ILE A 174 4.05 -5.78 8.10
CA ILE A 174 3.20 -6.92 7.73
C ILE A 174 1.92 -6.94 8.57
N LYS A 175 2.03 -6.75 9.89
CA LYS A 175 0.85 -6.70 10.76
C LYS A 175 -0.09 -5.55 10.41
N VAL A 176 0.43 -4.39 10.06
CA VAL A 176 -0.38 -3.25 9.56
C VAL A 176 -1.08 -3.62 8.25
N MET A 177 -0.37 -4.24 7.29
CA MET A 177 -0.98 -4.71 6.04
C MET A 177 -2.09 -5.73 6.26
N GLU A 178 -1.97 -6.64 7.22
CA GLU A 178 -3.02 -7.62 7.54
C GLU A 178 -4.30 -6.95 8.08
N ASN A 179 -4.20 -5.77 8.67
CA ASN A 179 -5.30 -5.06 9.33
C ASN A 179 -5.90 -3.90 8.54
N VAL A 180 -5.40 -3.60 7.33
CA VAL A 180 -6.05 -2.69 6.40
C VAL A 180 -6.84 -3.45 5.33
N SER A 181 -7.81 -2.77 4.71
CA SER A 181 -8.58 -3.31 3.59
C SER A 181 -7.67 -3.80 2.46
N ALA A 182 -8.12 -4.88 1.81
CA ALA A 182 -7.37 -5.53 0.73
C ALA A 182 -7.55 -4.78 -0.60
N ASP A 183 -7.38 -3.46 -0.59
CA ASP A 183 -7.36 -2.63 -1.78
C ASP A 183 -5.95 -2.07 -2.06
N LYS A 184 -5.77 -1.63 -3.29
CA LYS A 184 -4.49 -1.13 -3.80
C LYS A 184 -3.94 0.02 -2.95
N LEU A 185 -4.75 1.04 -2.67
CA LEU A 185 -4.29 2.23 -1.97
C LEU A 185 -3.83 1.89 -0.55
N MET A 186 -4.68 1.19 0.20
CA MET A 186 -4.41 0.90 1.60
C MET A 186 -3.25 -0.07 1.80
N ARG A 187 -3.14 -1.12 0.96
CA ARG A 187 -2.02 -2.08 1.03
C ARG A 187 -0.67 -1.45 0.72
N TRP A 188 -0.58 -0.60 -0.32
CA TRP A 188 0.65 0.12 -0.62
C TRP A 188 0.97 1.19 0.43
N THR A 189 -0.04 1.88 0.96
CA THR A 189 0.15 2.85 2.05
C THR A 189 0.67 2.16 3.30
N ALA A 190 0.08 1.03 3.69
CA ALA A 190 0.52 0.23 4.83
C ALA A 190 1.95 -0.30 4.64
N LEU A 191 2.30 -0.76 3.42
CA LEU A 191 3.65 -1.24 3.12
C LEU A 191 4.72 -0.16 3.32
N PHE A 192 4.39 1.10 3.04
CA PHE A 192 5.37 2.20 3.07
C PHE A 192 5.19 3.18 4.23
N HIS A 193 4.23 3.00 5.15
CA HIS A 193 3.98 3.99 6.21
C HIS A 193 5.22 4.25 7.09
N ASP A 194 5.99 3.21 7.35
CA ASP A 194 7.19 3.22 8.20
C ASP A 194 8.51 3.05 7.42
N VAL A 195 8.49 3.17 6.09
CA VAL A 195 9.64 2.88 5.21
C VAL A 195 10.89 3.70 5.52
N ALA A 196 10.74 4.88 6.10
CA ALA A 196 11.87 5.74 6.46
C ALA A 196 12.40 5.52 7.90
N LYS A 197 11.79 4.67 8.71
CA LYS A 197 12.29 4.38 10.07
C LYS A 197 13.77 3.97 10.09
N PRO A 198 14.25 3.08 9.18
CA PRO A 198 15.67 2.73 9.14
C PRO A 198 16.60 3.94 8.92
N LEU A 199 16.16 4.94 8.17
CA LEU A 199 16.98 6.11 7.82
C LEU A 199 17.11 7.13 8.97
N VAL A 200 16.11 7.21 9.85
CA VAL A 200 16.03 8.22 10.92
C VAL A 200 16.24 7.62 12.30
N LYS A 201 16.54 6.32 12.38
CA LYS A 201 16.75 5.61 13.64
C LYS A 201 17.88 6.25 14.43
N THR A 202 17.60 6.56 15.70
CA THR A 202 18.61 6.93 16.70
C THR A 202 18.41 6.09 17.95
N THR A 203 19.48 5.87 18.71
CA THR A 203 19.43 5.09 19.95
C THR A 203 19.94 5.97 21.09
N ASP A 204 19.15 6.06 22.17
CA ASP A 204 19.55 6.82 23.36
C ASP A 204 20.52 6.04 24.27
N ALA A 205 20.99 6.70 25.35
CA ALA A 205 21.95 6.13 26.28
C ALA A 205 21.42 4.87 27.03
N ASN A 206 20.09 4.66 27.03
CA ASN A 206 19.44 3.48 27.64
C ASN A 206 19.20 2.36 26.61
N GLY A 207 19.71 2.50 25.39
CA GLY A 207 19.50 1.54 24.31
C GLY A 207 18.12 1.59 23.65
N ARG A 208 17.29 2.60 23.96
CA ARG A 208 15.96 2.76 23.38
C ARG A 208 16.06 3.42 22.00
N ASN A 209 15.32 2.89 21.04
CA ASN A 209 15.28 3.43 19.68
C ASN A 209 14.20 4.52 19.53
N HIS A 210 14.55 5.55 18.75
CA HIS A 210 13.69 6.66 18.39
C HIS A 210 13.70 6.86 16.88
N PHE A 211 12.54 7.28 16.32
CA PHE A 211 12.32 7.41 14.87
C PHE A 211 11.72 8.77 14.52
N LYS A 212 12.23 9.84 15.14
CA LYS A 212 11.68 11.18 14.97
C LYS A 212 11.71 11.63 13.50
N GLY A 213 10.56 12.05 12.97
CA GLY A 213 10.43 12.57 11.60
C GLY A 213 10.26 11.48 10.53
N HIS A 214 10.14 10.20 10.90
CA HIS A 214 9.99 9.10 9.93
C HIS A 214 8.79 9.29 8.99
N ALA A 215 7.66 9.82 9.46
CA ALA A 215 6.48 10.06 8.65
C ALA A 215 6.74 11.09 7.53
N LEU A 216 7.42 12.20 7.86
CA LEU A 216 7.79 13.21 6.87
C LEU A 216 8.82 12.69 5.87
N GLU A 217 9.86 12.00 6.34
CA GLU A 217 10.86 11.41 5.43
C GLU A 217 10.25 10.25 4.62
N GLY A 218 9.35 9.46 5.21
CA GLY A 218 8.59 8.43 4.51
C GLY A 218 7.72 8.99 3.37
N SER A 219 7.08 10.14 3.61
CA SER A 219 6.27 10.81 2.58
C SER A 219 7.08 11.31 1.38
N LYS A 220 8.40 11.46 1.52
CA LYS A 220 9.33 11.81 0.44
C LYS A 220 9.92 10.57 -0.24
N LEU A 221 10.23 9.53 0.53
CA LEU A 221 10.84 8.29 0.05
C LEU A 221 9.83 7.40 -0.68
N ALA A 222 8.65 7.18 -0.10
CA ALA A 222 7.63 6.30 -0.68
C ALA A 222 7.25 6.69 -2.13
N PRO A 223 7.05 7.97 -2.50
CA PRO A 223 6.84 8.36 -3.89
C PRO A 223 7.99 8.00 -4.84
N GLN A 224 9.23 7.97 -4.40
CA GLN A 224 10.37 7.58 -5.21
C GLN A 224 10.31 6.08 -5.53
N ILE A 225 10.04 5.26 -4.50
CA ILE A 225 9.86 3.81 -4.65
C ILE A 225 8.67 3.51 -5.56
N MET A 226 7.52 4.15 -5.31
CA MET A 226 6.30 3.95 -6.10
C MET A 226 6.49 4.35 -7.58
N ARG A 227 7.25 5.42 -7.88
CA ARG A 227 7.59 5.80 -9.27
C ARG A 227 8.54 4.79 -9.90
N ARG A 228 9.54 4.28 -9.16
CA ARG A 228 10.42 3.19 -9.61
C ARG A 228 9.58 1.97 -10.00
N LEU A 229 8.54 1.65 -9.23
CA LEU A 229 7.59 0.59 -9.50
C LEU A 229 6.49 0.98 -10.53
N LYS A 230 6.60 2.13 -11.20
CA LYS A 230 5.66 2.58 -12.24
C LYS A 230 4.19 2.63 -11.78
N MET A 231 3.96 3.10 -10.56
CA MET A 231 2.60 3.32 -10.05
C MET A 231 1.99 4.61 -10.60
N ASP A 232 0.65 4.69 -10.58
CA ASP A 232 -0.08 5.87 -11.02
C ASP A 232 0.03 7.05 -10.03
N ASN A 233 0.03 8.28 -10.57
CA ASN A 233 0.21 9.49 -9.79
C ASN A 233 -0.88 9.73 -8.73
N LYS A 234 -2.12 9.28 -8.96
CA LYS A 234 -3.21 9.44 -7.99
C LYS A 234 -2.92 8.60 -6.75
N THR A 235 -2.57 7.33 -6.92
CA THR A 235 -2.19 6.44 -5.82
C THR A 235 -0.98 6.99 -5.07
N ILE A 236 0.07 7.41 -5.79
CA ILE A 236 1.29 8.00 -5.19
C ILE A 236 0.94 9.21 -4.31
N LYS A 237 0.17 10.17 -4.84
CA LYS A 237 -0.21 11.39 -4.12
C LYS A 237 -1.00 11.09 -2.86
N THR A 238 -1.99 10.21 -2.94
CA THR A 238 -2.86 9.88 -1.81
C THR A 238 -2.11 9.09 -0.75
N ALA A 239 -1.36 8.06 -1.13
CA ALA A 239 -0.53 7.29 -0.20
C ALA A 239 0.51 8.17 0.50
N SER A 240 1.21 9.04 -0.24
CA SER A 240 2.19 9.97 0.34
C SER A 240 1.57 10.87 1.41
N ARG A 241 0.35 11.36 1.18
CA ARG A 241 -0.38 12.18 2.17
C ARG A 241 -0.75 11.39 3.42
N LEU A 242 -1.23 10.17 3.26
CA LEU A 242 -1.55 9.28 4.38
C LEU A 242 -0.29 8.93 5.17
N ILE A 243 0.82 8.63 4.49
CA ILE A 243 2.13 8.36 5.12
C ILE A 243 2.63 9.57 5.90
N GLU A 244 2.54 10.79 5.35
CA GLU A 244 2.94 12.02 6.03
C GLU A 244 2.21 12.22 7.37
N CYS A 245 0.93 11.85 7.41
CA CYS A 245 0.06 12.14 8.53
C CYS A 245 -0.20 10.94 9.47
N HIS A 246 0.28 9.73 9.14
CA HIS A 246 -0.10 8.52 9.87
C HIS A 246 0.28 8.55 11.36
N ASP A 247 1.32 9.29 11.74
CA ASP A 247 1.76 9.45 13.12
C ASP A 247 1.13 10.66 13.83
N ASP A 248 0.31 11.46 13.13
CA ASP A 248 -0.48 12.52 13.75
C ASP A 248 -1.56 11.91 14.66
N ARG A 249 -1.65 12.38 15.89
CA ARG A 249 -2.62 11.92 16.88
C ARG A 249 -3.38 13.12 17.44
N PRO A 250 -4.34 13.71 16.68
CA PRO A 250 -4.96 14.99 17.02
C PRO A 250 -5.72 14.98 18.36
N ALA A 251 -6.19 13.81 18.81
CA ALA A 251 -6.88 13.67 20.09
C ALA A 251 -5.98 13.25 21.25
N SER A 252 -4.69 12.99 21.04
CA SER A 252 -3.76 12.53 22.11
C SER A 252 -3.48 13.59 23.18
N LYS A 253 -3.70 14.87 22.86
CA LYS A 253 -3.51 16.01 23.77
C LYS A 253 -4.82 16.47 24.42
N GLY A 254 -5.86 15.66 24.38
CA GLY A 254 -7.20 15.94 24.89
C GLY A 254 -8.26 15.81 23.80
N PHE A 255 -9.50 15.54 24.22
CA PHE A 255 -10.66 15.34 23.35
C PHE A 255 -11.19 16.70 22.86
N ASN A 256 -10.55 17.25 21.82
CA ASN A 256 -10.87 18.56 21.26
C ASN A 256 -11.46 18.41 19.85
N PRO A 257 -12.74 18.78 19.62
CA PRO A 257 -13.37 18.74 18.31
C PRO A 257 -12.66 19.61 17.26
N GLU A 258 -12.10 20.76 17.66
CA GLU A 258 -11.35 21.64 16.76
C GLU A 258 -10.10 20.95 16.23
N ALA A 259 -9.36 20.24 17.09
CA ALA A 259 -8.18 19.49 16.67
C ALA A 259 -8.50 18.44 15.61
N ILE A 260 -9.66 17.79 15.71
CA ILE A 260 -10.12 16.83 14.68
C ILE A 260 -10.50 17.55 13.39
N ARG A 261 -11.24 18.67 13.43
CA ARG A 261 -11.57 19.45 12.22
C ARG A 261 -10.30 19.93 11.50
N ARG A 262 -9.30 20.39 12.22
CA ARG A 262 -7.98 20.76 11.67
C ARG A 262 -7.25 19.57 11.05
N SER A 263 -7.32 18.41 11.68
CA SER A 263 -6.77 17.17 11.13
C SER A 263 -7.49 16.75 9.84
N VAL A 264 -8.83 16.81 9.81
CA VAL A 264 -9.62 16.55 8.59
C VAL A 264 -9.27 17.55 7.49
N HIS A 265 -9.13 18.83 7.80
CA HIS A 265 -8.65 19.85 6.85
C HIS A 265 -7.26 19.51 6.30
N LYS A 266 -6.30 19.22 7.19
CA LYS A 266 -4.92 18.90 6.84
C LYS A 266 -4.82 17.67 5.94
N ILE A 267 -5.51 16.59 6.24
CA ILE A 267 -5.43 15.30 5.53
C ILE A 267 -6.27 15.32 4.26
N GLY A 268 -7.47 15.86 4.34
CA GLY A 268 -8.50 15.84 3.30
C GLY A 268 -9.71 15.02 3.74
N LYS A 269 -10.90 15.63 3.66
CA LYS A 269 -12.16 15.04 4.12
C LYS A 269 -12.49 13.73 3.40
N ASP A 270 -12.15 13.65 2.11
CA ASP A 270 -12.38 12.50 1.23
C ASP A 270 -11.51 11.27 1.54
N ILE A 271 -10.32 11.48 2.12
CA ILE A 271 -9.38 10.41 2.45
C ILE A 271 -9.19 10.20 3.95
N TYR A 272 -9.92 10.94 4.79
CA TYR A 272 -9.75 10.85 6.24
C TYR A 272 -10.16 9.49 6.81
N HIS A 273 -11.11 8.80 6.18
CA HIS A 273 -11.45 7.42 6.55
C HIS A 273 -10.27 6.45 6.33
N ASN A 274 -9.51 6.62 5.24
CA ASN A 274 -8.30 5.83 4.99
C ASN A 274 -7.22 6.11 6.06
N TYR A 275 -7.09 7.39 6.48
CA TYR A 275 -6.20 7.73 7.59
C TYR A 275 -6.61 7.04 8.90
N LEU A 276 -7.89 7.06 9.26
CA LEU A 276 -8.38 6.38 10.45
C LEU A 276 -8.16 4.86 10.38
N GLU A 277 -8.38 4.26 9.22
CA GLU A 277 -8.12 2.85 8.98
C GLU A 277 -6.62 2.52 9.17
N LEU A 278 -5.72 3.34 8.61
CA LEU A 278 -4.28 3.16 8.77
C LEU A 278 -3.84 3.30 10.23
N VAL A 279 -4.37 4.30 10.94
CA VAL A 279 -4.12 4.51 12.37
C VAL A 279 -4.57 3.30 13.19
N TYR A 280 -5.75 2.75 12.90
CA TYR A 280 -6.24 1.54 13.57
C TYR A 280 -5.33 0.34 13.30
N ALA A 281 -4.96 0.13 12.04
CA ALA A 281 -4.08 -0.97 11.65
C ALA A 281 -2.70 -0.87 12.31
N ASP A 282 -2.14 0.34 12.40
CA ASP A 282 -0.90 0.62 13.13
C ASP A 282 -1.02 0.27 14.62
N PHE A 283 -2.15 0.62 15.26
CA PHE A 283 -2.44 0.18 16.62
C PHE A 283 -2.45 -1.34 16.77
N MET A 284 -3.10 -2.04 15.85
CA MET A 284 -3.19 -3.50 15.89
C MET A 284 -1.83 -4.17 15.74
N GLY A 285 -0.89 -3.52 15.07
CA GLY A 285 0.51 -3.95 14.94
C GLY A 285 1.38 -3.71 16.17
N LYS A 286 0.93 -2.93 17.18
CA LYS A 286 1.70 -2.58 18.38
C LYS A 286 1.66 -3.63 19.49
N SER A 287 2.50 -3.47 20.50
CA SER A 287 2.44 -4.22 21.75
C SER A 287 1.14 -3.92 22.49
N LYS A 288 0.82 -4.74 23.52
CA LYS A 288 -0.33 -4.48 24.39
C LYS A 288 -0.27 -3.08 25.00
N TYR A 289 0.90 -2.66 25.49
CA TYR A 289 1.11 -1.32 26.04
C TYR A 289 0.83 -0.22 25.01
N GLY A 290 1.29 -0.37 23.79
CA GLY A 290 1.03 0.59 22.70
C GLY A 290 -0.44 0.65 22.29
N LYS A 291 -1.20 -0.45 22.44
CA LYS A 291 -2.64 -0.50 22.14
C LYS A 291 -3.48 0.18 23.22
N ASP A 292 -3.14 0.00 24.47
CA ASP A 292 -3.89 0.59 25.60
C ASP A 292 -3.73 2.13 25.61
N GLU A 293 -2.56 2.64 25.24
CA GLU A 293 -2.29 4.07 25.17
C GLU A 293 -2.77 4.68 23.84
N GLY A 294 -3.92 5.31 23.83
CA GLY A 294 -4.43 6.07 22.68
C GLY A 294 -5.64 5.49 21.97
N TYR A 295 -6.13 4.32 22.37
CA TYR A 295 -7.35 3.75 21.79
C TYR A 295 -8.57 4.66 21.95
N ASP A 296 -8.74 5.28 23.13
CA ASP A 296 -9.83 6.23 23.39
C ASP A 296 -9.73 7.47 22.49
N ALA A 297 -8.51 7.95 22.22
CA ALA A 297 -8.28 9.05 21.31
C ALA A 297 -8.64 8.69 19.86
N TYR A 298 -8.35 7.47 19.44
CA TYR A 298 -8.76 6.94 18.14
C TYR A 298 -10.30 6.85 18.04
N VAL A 299 -10.97 6.27 19.02
CA VAL A 299 -12.44 6.15 19.04
C VAL A 299 -13.09 7.53 19.02
N TYR A 300 -12.53 8.50 19.76
CA TYR A 300 -12.99 9.87 19.71
C TYR A 300 -12.84 10.51 18.33
N ALA A 301 -11.70 10.30 17.67
CA ALA A 301 -11.47 10.82 16.31
C ALA A 301 -12.47 10.24 15.30
N CYS A 302 -12.79 8.94 15.39
CA CYS A 302 -13.82 8.30 14.56
C CYS A 302 -15.19 8.96 14.76
N LYS A 303 -15.65 9.10 16.00
CA LYS A 303 -16.95 9.73 16.33
C LYS A 303 -17.02 11.19 15.84
N GLN A 304 -15.94 11.94 15.98
CA GLN A 304 -15.90 13.33 15.50
C GLN A 304 -15.91 13.41 13.98
N TYR A 305 -15.23 12.49 13.30
CA TYR A 305 -15.27 12.45 11.84
C TYR A 305 -16.68 12.08 11.33
N GLU A 306 -17.35 11.10 11.94
CA GLU A 306 -18.75 10.76 11.65
C GLU A 306 -19.64 11.99 11.82
N TYR A 307 -19.51 12.70 12.93
CA TYR A 307 -20.27 13.94 13.19
C TYR A 307 -20.02 15.02 12.12
N ILE A 308 -18.73 15.20 11.69
CA ILE A 308 -18.37 16.14 10.62
C ILE A 308 -19.06 15.76 9.30
N MET A 309 -19.13 14.47 8.98
CA MET A 309 -19.75 13.98 7.74
C MET A 309 -21.27 14.12 7.78
N GLU A 310 -21.92 13.69 8.86
CA GLU A 310 -23.39 13.73 9.01
C GLU A 310 -23.94 15.15 9.04
N ASN A 311 -23.23 16.08 9.67
CA ASN A 311 -23.65 17.46 9.81
C ASN A 311 -23.06 18.40 8.75
N ASN A 312 -22.37 17.86 7.73
CA ASN A 312 -21.72 18.64 6.69
C ASN A 312 -20.85 19.79 7.22
N ILE A 313 -20.12 19.56 8.31
CA ILE A 313 -19.25 20.57 8.91
C ILE A 313 -18.16 20.98 7.91
N CYS A 314 -17.98 22.29 7.74
CA CYS A 314 -16.98 22.86 6.86
C CYS A 314 -15.57 22.57 7.37
N THR A 315 -14.73 21.99 6.50
CA THR A 315 -13.33 21.68 6.78
C THR A 315 -12.40 22.11 5.66
N SER A 316 -12.93 22.78 4.63
CA SER A 316 -12.10 23.29 3.52
C SER A 316 -12.63 24.63 3.01
N THR A 317 -11.75 25.40 2.37
CA THR A 317 -12.11 26.71 1.78
C THR A 317 -13.21 26.59 0.72
N LYS A 318 -13.35 25.40 0.09
CA LYS A 318 -14.41 25.14 -0.89
C LYS A 318 -15.80 24.98 -0.26
N GLU A 319 -15.86 24.70 1.03
CA GLU A 319 -17.10 24.49 1.80
C GLU A 319 -17.51 25.76 2.58
N LEU A 320 -16.76 26.86 2.48
CA LEU A 320 -17.15 28.13 3.05
C LEU A 320 -18.43 28.66 2.40
N ALA A 321 -19.30 29.28 3.21
CA ALA A 321 -20.57 29.87 2.73
C ALA A 321 -20.37 31.13 1.87
N ILE A 322 -19.12 31.63 1.76
CA ILE A 322 -18.73 32.70 0.83
C ILE A 322 -17.56 32.24 -0.04
N THR A 323 -17.41 32.86 -1.19
CA THR A 323 -16.43 32.52 -2.22
C THR A 323 -15.46 33.69 -2.46
N GLY A 324 -14.42 33.43 -3.24
CA GLY A 324 -13.51 34.52 -3.69
C GLY A 324 -14.23 35.65 -4.47
N LYS A 325 -15.37 35.34 -5.14
CA LYS A 325 -16.19 36.38 -5.80
C LYS A 325 -16.88 37.30 -4.79
N ASP A 326 -17.35 36.74 -3.69
CA ASP A 326 -17.94 37.51 -2.60
C ASP A 326 -16.90 38.43 -1.95
N LEU A 327 -15.65 37.96 -1.77
CA LEU A 327 -14.55 38.74 -1.24
C LEU A 327 -14.16 39.91 -2.18
N ILE A 328 -14.15 39.67 -3.48
CA ILE A 328 -13.91 40.72 -4.49
C ILE A 328 -15.00 41.81 -4.41
N ALA A 329 -16.27 41.39 -4.27
CA ALA A 329 -17.38 42.33 -4.13
C ALA A 329 -17.27 43.18 -2.83
N LEU A 330 -16.63 42.65 -1.79
CA LEU A 330 -16.31 43.38 -0.53
C LEU A 330 -15.05 44.25 -0.63
N GLY A 331 -14.41 44.32 -1.79
CA GLY A 331 -13.23 45.15 -2.03
C GLY A 331 -11.89 44.46 -1.72
N CYS A 332 -11.86 43.12 -1.58
CA CYS A 332 -10.60 42.39 -1.42
C CYS A 332 -9.74 42.55 -2.70
N PRO A 333 -8.45 42.95 -2.57
CA PRO A 333 -7.56 43.04 -3.71
C PRO A 333 -7.39 41.69 -4.43
N LEU A 334 -7.30 41.73 -5.76
CA LEU A 334 -7.13 40.52 -6.58
C LEU A 334 -5.78 39.84 -6.31
N GLY A 335 -5.70 38.55 -6.63
CA GLY A 335 -4.49 37.74 -6.54
C GLY A 335 -4.41 36.93 -5.23
N GLU A 336 -3.20 36.79 -4.69
CA GLU A 336 -2.91 35.96 -3.51
C GLU A 336 -3.70 36.37 -2.25
N LYS A 337 -4.09 37.64 -2.14
CA LYS A 337 -4.85 38.15 -1.00
C LYS A 337 -6.22 37.48 -0.84
N ILE A 338 -6.88 37.09 -1.96
CA ILE A 338 -8.14 36.34 -1.90
C ILE A 338 -7.92 34.96 -1.24
N GLY A 339 -6.86 34.25 -1.62
CA GLY A 339 -6.51 32.96 -1.02
C GLY A 339 -6.26 33.09 0.48
N ARG A 340 -5.44 34.07 0.88
CA ARG A 340 -5.16 34.35 2.29
C ARG A 340 -6.43 34.68 3.09
N ALA A 341 -7.32 35.51 2.54
CA ALA A 341 -8.58 35.83 3.20
C ALA A 341 -9.47 34.60 3.39
N LEU A 342 -9.55 33.69 2.36
CA LEU A 342 -10.30 32.44 2.49
C LEU A 342 -9.67 31.51 3.54
N ASP A 343 -8.34 31.44 3.62
CA ASP A 343 -7.65 30.62 4.61
C ASP A 343 -7.89 31.15 6.03
N GLU A 344 -7.83 32.48 6.24
CA GLU A 344 -8.12 33.10 7.54
C GLU A 344 -9.60 32.88 7.95
N LEU A 345 -10.55 32.98 7.01
CA LEU A 345 -11.95 32.66 7.27
C LEU A 345 -12.15 31.20 7.62
N LEU A 346 -11.44 30.30 6.95
CA LEU A 346 -11.49 28.88 7.28
C LEU A 346 -10.95 28.61 8.68
N GLU A 347 -9.86 29.26 9.09
CA GLU A 347 -9.34 29.16 10.46
C GLU A 347 -10.41 29.54 11.52
N ILE A 348 -11.22 30.58 11.26
CA ILE A 348 -12.33 30.96 12.13
C ILE A 348 -13.39 29.86 12.16
N VAL A 349 -13.75 29.31 10.99
CA VAL A 349 -14.79 28.27 10.88
C VAL A 349 -14.32 26.93 11.47
N LEU A 350 -13.06 26.57 11.33
CA LEU A 350 -12.51 25.38 11.97
C LEU A 350 -12.62 25.43 13.50
N LYS A 351 -12.52 26.62 14.07
CA LYS A 351 -12.69 26.88 15.50
C LYS A 351 -14.16 26.93 15.88
N GLU A 352 -14.97 27.69 15.15
CA GLU A 352 -16.38 27.99 15.41
C GLU A 352 -17.25 27.65 14.17
N PRO A 353 -17.63 26.37 13.98
CA PRO A 353 -18.34 25.92 12.76
C PRO A 353 -19.68 26.65 12.50
N GLU A 354 -20.34 27.11 13.54
CA GLU A 354 -21.58 27.88 13.47
C GLU A 354 -21.40 29.27 12.84
N LYS A 355 -20.16 29.71 12.63
CA LYS A 355 -19.85 30.93 11.88
C LYS A 355 -19.89 30.73 10.36
N ASN A 356 -19.99 29.52 9.86
CA ASN A 356 -20.06 29.24 8.42
C ASN A 356 -21.43 29.60 7.84
N THR A 357 -21.83 30.84 7.98
CA THR A 357 -23.02 31.44 7.34
C THR A 357 -22.59 32.69 6.60
N LYS A 358 -23.33 33.03 5.52
CA LYS A 358 -22.96 34.15 4.64
C LYS A 358 -22.85 35.46 5.43
N ASP A 359 -23.83 35.76 6.29
CA ASP A 359 -23.87 37.01 7.05
C ASP A 359 -22.71 37.12 8.06
N LYS A 360 -22.42 36.05 8.80
CA LYS A 360 -21.33 36.03 9.77
C LYS A 360 -19.96 36.14 9.10
N LEU A 361 -19.78 35.42 7.97
CA LEU A 361 -18.53 35.44 7.24
C LEU A 361 -18.28 36.78 6.54
N TYR A 362 -19.31 37.50 6.12
CA TYR A 362 -19.13 38.86 5.59
C TYR A 362 -18.55 39.81 6.66
N VAL A 363 -19.04 39.76 7.88
CA VAL A 363 -18.51 40.58 9.00
C VAL A 363 -17.05 40.25 9.27
N GLU A 364 -16.68 38.98 9.27
CA GLU A 364 -15.27 38.62 9.50
C GLU A 364 -14.39 38.95 8.26
N ALA A 365 -14.91 38.78 7.06
CA ALA A 365 -14.21 39.12 5.82
C ALA A 365 -13.86 40.60 5.73
N GLU A 366 -14.79 41.51 6.13
CA GLU A 366 -14.50 42.97 6.17
C GLU A 366 -13.36 43.32 7.12
N LYS A 367 -13.25 42.64 8.25
CA LYS A 367 -12.14 42.82 9.20
C LYS A 367 -10.80 42.37 8.60
N ILE A 368 -10.80 41.18 7.98
CA ILE A 368 -9.63 40.57 7.34
C ILE A 368 -9.17 41.47 6.19
N ILE A 369 -10.07 41.91 5.31
CA ILE A 369 -9.74 42.73 4.13
C ILE A 369 -9.08 44.06 4.56
N LYS A 370 -9.52 44.67 5.66
CA LYS A 370 -8.89 45.90 6.20
C LYS A 370 -7.47 45.70 6.72
N SER A 371 -7.08 44.47 7.03
CA SER A 371 -5.73 44.13 7.55
C SER A 371 -4.79 43.63 6.45
N LEU A 372 -5.29 43.32 5.23
CA LEU A 372 -4.52 42.85 4.07
C LEU A 372 -3.93 44.01 3.24
#